data_04b55f20d9f7210791c56cfee4c7d49a
#
_entry.id   04b55f20d9f7210791c56cfee4c7d49a
#
_cell.length_a   1.000
_cell.length_b   1.000
_cell.length_c   1.000
_cell.angle_alpha   90.00
_cell.angle_beta   90.00
_cell.angle_gamma   90.00
#
_symmetry.space_group_name_H-M   'P 1'
#
loop_
_entity.id
_entity.type
_entity.pdbx_description
1 polymer ?
#
loop_
_entity_poly.entity_id
_entity_poly.type
_entity_poly.pdbx_seq_one_letter_code
_entity_poly.pdbx_strand_id
1 'polypeptide(L)'
;MLLLPLTAALAQEGRESSTMFGVSAVSQWDTYLSNERYHGGGLTVVSQISRPTHWMGRRLHVQHLTQGNLALAEPRSDKHKTISGFFHWQVAWQYHFLSGKGEEPSGPWQLNAGLGVQTRLGFVYNTLGGNNPTSARAALNIIASGQVRRSFELWHKPFAATLQADVPLTGLMFSPDYGQSYYEIFSLGHYSHNVCVVNPFRAFQANMLLTLDCRLRARTSLRLGCQGQFMQSRANGLKTQDFYHNLLVGFVRHW
;
A
#
# COMPACT_ATOMS: atom_id res chain seq x y z
N MET A 1 30.22 6.07 -19.26
CA MET A 1 30.82 5.95 -17.94
C MET A 1 30.56 7.21 -17.12
N LEU A 2 29.33 7.40 -16.61
CA LEU A 2 28.94 8.61 -15.83
C LEU A 2 27.65 8.34 -15.04
N LEU A 3 27.67 7.33 -14.14
CA LEU A 3 26.53 7.01 -13.28
C LEU A 3 26.91 6.88 -11.79
N LEU A 4 27.96 7.52 -11.33
CA LEU A 4 28.49 7.34 -9.97
C LEU A 4 28.57 8.56 -9.04
N PRO A 5 27.97 9.74 -9.26
CA PRO A 5 27.89 10.72 -8.16
C PRO A 5 26.50 10.90 -7.54
N LEU A 6 25.44 10.18 -8.02
CA LEU A 6 24.10 10.40 -7.45
C LEU A 6 23.85 9.68 -6.10
N THR A 7 24.70 8.76 -5.71
CA THR A 7 24.54 7.98 -4.45
C THR A 7 25.23 8.61 -3.25
N ALA A 8 26.14 9.54 -3.42
CA ALA A 8 26.91 10.15 -2.32
C ALA A 8 26.19 11.34 -1.63
N ALA A 9 25.21 11.97 -2.30
CA ALA A 9 24.53 13.16 -1.78
C ALA A 9 23.34 12.85 -0.84
N LEU A 10 23.09 11.58 -0.50
CA LEU A 10 21.89 11.14 0.24
C LEU A 10 22.17 10.50 1.59
N ALA A 11 23.35 10.66 2.15
CA ALA A 11 23.64 10.30 3.55
C ALA A 11 23.03 11.38 4.47
N GLN A 12 21.71 11.39 4.60
CA GLN A 12 21.02 12.26 5.54
C GLN A 12 20.76 11.42 6.79
N GLU A 13 21.35 11.82 7.93
CA GLU A 13 21.12 11.16 9.23
C GLU A 13 19.62 11.00 9.52
N GLY A 14 19.21 9.80 9.93
CA GLY A 14 17.81 9.45 10.22
C GLY A 14 16.99 8.94 9.02
N ARG A 15 17.62 8.68 7.86
CA ARG A 15 16.95 8.04 6.74
C ARG A 15 16.88 6.53 6.95
N GLU A 16 15.67 5.98 6.78
CA GLU A 16 15.44 4.53 6.71
C GLU A 16 14.95 4.14 5.31
N SER A 17 15.48 3.05 4.78
CA SER A 17 14.97 2.43 3.54
C SER A 17 14.80 0.95 3.76
N SER A 18 13.63 0.41 3.44
CA SER A 18 13.35 -1.02 3.54
C SER A 18 12.81 -1.57 2.23
N THR A 19 13.14 -2.82 1.95
CA THR A 19 12.52 -3.61 0.88
C THR A 19 12.17 -4.97 1.44
N MET A 20 10.91 -5.36 1.25
CA MET A 20 10.33 -6.62 1.73
C MET A 20 9.69 -7.36 0.56
N PHE A 21 9.82 -8.67 0.58
CA PHE A 21 9.17 -9.61 -0.33
C PHE A 21 8.26 -10.51 0.49
N GLY A 22 7.17 -10.96 -0.10
CA GLY A 22 6.26 -11.81 0.64
C GLY A 22 5.25 -12.54 -0.20
N VAL A 23 4.47 -13.36 0.50
CA VAL A 23 3.35 -14.10 -0.03
C VAL A 23 2.04 -13.50 0.46
N SER A 24 1.01 -13.59 -0.37
CA SER A 24 -0.31 -13.02 -0.11
C SER A 24 -1.37 -14.11 -0.07
N ALA A 25 -2.26 -14.06 0.91
CA ALA A 25 -3.59 -14.67 0.80
C ALA A 25 -4.56 -13.63 0.28
N VAL A 26 -5.35 -14.00 -0.73
CA VAL A 26 -6.16 -13.06 -1.51
C VAL A 26 -7.62 -13.47 -1.51
N SER A 27 -8.51 -12.51 -1.33
CA SER A 27 -9.94 -12.65 -1.52
C SER A 27 -10.46 -11.51 -2.38
N GLN A 28 -11.09 -11.85 -3.50
CA GLN A 28 -11.56 -10.88 -4.50
C GLN A 28 -13.02 -11.12 -4.86
N TRP A 29 -13.75 -10.03 -5.05
CA TRP A 29 -15.11 -10.03 -5.57
C TRP A 29 -15.32 -8.80 -6.43
N ASP A 30 -15.78 -9.01 -7.65
CA ASP A 30 -16.01 -7.95 -8.63
C ASP A 30 -17.26 -8.27 -9.45
N THR A 31 -18.33 -7.54 -9.19
CA THR A 31 -19.61 -7.74 -9.89
C THR A 31 -19.59 -7.34 -11.37
N TYR A 32 -18.54 -6.63 -11.81
CA TYR A 32 -18.31 -6.37 -13.23
C TYR A 32 -17.88 -7.63 -14.00
N LEU A 33 -17.07 -8.49 -13.34
CA LEU A 33 -16.53 -9.71 -13.93
C LEU A 33 -17.39 -10.94 -13.65
N SER A 34 -17.85 -11.07 -12.39
CA SER A 34 -18.59 -12.24 -11.92
C SER A 34 -19.27 -11.98 -10.58
N ASN A 35 -20.36 -12.66 -10.30
CA ASN A 35 -21.01 -12.64 -9.00
C ASN A 35 -20.33 -13.58 -7.97
N GLU A 36 -19.34 -14.37 -8.40
CA GLU A 36 -18.62 -15.28 -7.52
C GLU A 36 -17.49 -14.57 -6.76
N ARG A 37 -17.12 -15.14 -5.62
CA ARG A 37 -15.95 -14.72 -4.84
C ARG A 37 -14.77 -15.63 -5.18
N TYR A 38 -13.62 -15.04 -5.33
CA TYR A 38 -12.37 -15.69 -5.68
C TYR A 38 -11.43 -15.66 -4.49
N HIS A 39 -10.79 -16.80 -4.19
CA HIS A 39 -9.80 -16.93 -3.13
C HIS A 39 -8.53 -17.54 -3.69
N GLY A 40 -7.40 -17.10 -3.23
CA GLY A 40 -6.14 -17.61 -3.76
C GLY A 40 -4.92 -17.05 -3.08
N GLY A 41 -3.82 -17.09 -3.81
CA GLY A 41 -2.52 -16.66 -3.34
C GLY A 41 -1.81 -15.75 -4.34
N GLY A 42 -0.78 -15.08 -3.85
CA GLY A 42 0.02 -14.20 -4.68
C GLY A 42 1.37 -13.87 -4.08
N LEU A 43 2.07 -13.01 -4.79
CA LEU A 43 3.35 -12.46 -4.39
C LEU A 43 3.22 -10.96 -4.20
N THR A 44 3.94 -10.43 -3.24
CA THR A 44 3.98 -8.99 -2.97
C THR A 44 5.42 -8.52 -2.74
N VAL A 45 5.65 -7.29 -3.16
CA VAL A 45 6.88 -6.56 -2.90
C VAL A 45 6.50 -5.21 -2.29
N VAL A 46 7.13 -4.82 -1.19
CA VAL A 46 6.91 -3.54 -0.51
C VAL A 46 8.23 -2.84 -0.31
N SER A 47 8.34 -1.60 -0.79
CA SER A 47 9.48 -0.73 -0.53
C SER A 47 9.01 0.50 0.24
N GLN A 48 9.69 0.82 1.34
CA GLN A 48 9.45 2.03 2.13
C GLN A 48 10.73 2.83 2.27
N ILE A 49 10.62 4.15 2.12
CA ILE A 49 11.70 5.10 2.38
C ILE A 49 11.13 6.18 3.30
N SER A 50 11.73 6.37 4.47
CA SER A 50 11.38 7.43 5.40
C SER A 50 12.59 8.34 5.60
N ARG A 51 12.36 9.65 5.63
CA ARG A 51 13.40 10.65 5.86
C ARG A 51 12.85 11.84 6.63
N PRO A 52 13.60 12.41 7.60
CA PRO A 52 13.25 13.67 8.20
C PRO A 52 13.36 14.79 7.15
N THR A 53 12.55 15.82 7.29
CA THR A 53 12.68 17.06 6.51
C THR A 53 13.35 18.13 7.36
N HIS A 54 13.85 19.21 6.71
CA HIS A 54 14.36 20.38 7.45
C HIS A 54 13.25 21.25 8.07
N TRP A 55 11.99 20.97 7.75
CA TRP A 55 10.85 21.74 8.21
C TRP A 55 10.43 21.34 9.63
N MET A 56 9.88 22.30 10.35
CA MET A 56 9.36 22.13 11.72
C MET A 56 10.39 21.53 12.71
N GLY A 57 11.66 21.96 12.64
CA GLY A 57 12.70 21.48 13.53
C GLY A 57 12.99 19.98 13.37
N ARG A 58 12.96 19.46 12.15
CA ARG A 58 13.16 18.04 11.77
C ARG A 58 12.09 17.08 12.34
N ARG A 59 10.98 17.61 12.85
CA ARG A 59 9.85 16.78 13.34
C ARG A 59 8.91 16.32 12.26
N LEU A 60 9.01 16.87 11.04
CA LEU A 60 8.23 16.43 9.89
C LEU A 60 9.03 15.39 9.11
N HIS A 61 8.46 14.20 8.94
CA HIS A 61 9.02 13.11 8.15
C HIS A 61 8.23 12.94 6.86
N VAL A 62 8.92 12.66 5.77
CA VAL A 62 8.31 12.22 4.50
C VAL A 62 8.55 10.74 4.34
N GLN A 63 7.47 10.00 4.17
CA GLN A 63 7.50 8.57 3.91
C GLN A 63 6.97 8.30 2.50
N HIS A 64 7.76 7.57 1.71
CA HIS A 64 7.35 6.99 0.45
C HIS A 64 7.11 5.49 0.66
N LEU A 65 5.99 4.99 0.17
CA LEU A 65 5.69 3.57 0.11
C LEU A 65 5.36 3.21 -1.33
N THR A 66 6.00 2.18 -1.85
CA THR A 66 5.73 1.60 -3.16
C THR A 66 5.47 0.12 -2.99
N GLN A 67 4.42 -0.40 -3.59
CA GLN A 67 4.05 -1.79 -3.48
C GLN A 67 3.57 -2.34 -4.81
N GLY A 68 3.95 -3.58 -5.11
CA GLY A 68 3.44 -4.39 -6.20
C GLY A 68 2.87 -5.69 -5.67
N ASN A 69 1.70 -6.09 -6.21
CA ASN A 69 1.04 -7.36 -5.91
C ASN A 69 0.71 -8.07 -7.22
N LEU A 70 0.95 -9.37 -7.29
CA LEU A 70 0.47 -10.27 -8.33
C LEU A 70 -0.23 -11.45 -7.67
N ALA A 71 -1.42 -11.82 -8.13
CA ALA A 71 -2.17 -12.91 -7.52
C ALA A 71 -2.96 -13.73 -8.53
N LEU A 72 -3.15 -15.00 -8.17
CA LEU A 72 -4.04 -15.95 -8.80
C LEU A 72 -5.10 -16.35 -7.79
N ALA A 73 -6.37 -16.30 -8.19
CA ALA A 73 -7.47 -16.70 -7.33
C ALA A 73 -8.52 -17.48 -8.11
N GLU A 74 -9.19 -18.41 -7.42
CA GLU A 74 -10.17 -19.33 -7.97
C GLU A 74 -11.51 -19.18 -7.23
N PRO A 75 -12.63 -19.32 -7.93
CA PRO A 75 -13.93 -19.34 -7.29
C PRO A 75 -14.19 -20.72 -6.68
N ARG A 76 -15.19 -20.82 -5.84
CA ARG A 76 -15.59 -22.10 -5.25
C ARG A 76 -16.06 -23.15 -6.28
N SER A 77 -16.51 -22.69 -7.44
CA SER A 77 -16.94 -23.54 -8.57
C SER A 77 -15.78 -24.21 -9.32
N ASP A 78 -14.52 -23.72 -9.11
CA ASP A 78 -13.28 -24.21 -9.72
C ASP A 78 -13.29 -24.27 -11.27
N LYS A 79 -14.18 -23.51 -11.91
CA LYS A 79 -14.34 -23.52 -13.38
C LYS A 79 -13.45 -22.51 -14.11
N HIS A 80 -12.95 -21.51 -13.40
CA HIS A 80 -12.19 -20.40 -13.99
C HIS A 80 -11.36 -19.70 -12.92
N LYS A 81 -10.40 -18.89 -13.34
CA LYS A 81 -9.46 -18.23 -12.42
C LYS A 81 -9.46 -16.73 -12.67
N THR A 82 -9.03 -15.98 -11.68
CA THR A 82 -8.66 -14.59 -11.86
C THR A 82 -7.16 -14.41 -11.73
N ILE A 83 -6.61 -13.56 -12.59
CA ILE A 83 -5.24 -13.04 -12.50
C ILE A 83 -5.36 -11.57 -12.14
N SER A 84 -4.69 -11.13 -11.10
CA SER A 84 -4.73 -9.73 -10.70
C SER A 84 -3.33 -9.16 -10.47
N GLY A 85 -3.18 -7.90 -10.84
CA GLY A 85 -1.96 -7.14 -10.61
C GLY A 85 -2.28 -5.75 -10.08
N PHE A 86 -1.61 -5.33 -9.00
CA PHE A 86 -1.79 -4.01 -8.42
C PHE A 86 -0.45 -3.35 -8.16
N PHE A 87 -0.38 -2.08 -8.51
CA PHE A 87 0.66 -1.15 -8.13
C PHE A 87 0.07 -0.09 -7.20
N HIS A 88 0.72 0.14 -6.07
CA HIS A 88 0.36 1.14 -5.09
C HIS A 88 1.57 2.03 -4.81
N TRP A 89 1.38 3.32 -4.90
CA TRP A 89 2.38 4.32 -4.54
C TRP A 89 1.76 5.37 -3.62
N GLN A 90 2.49 5.74 -2.57
CA GLN A 90 2.04 6.65 -1.54
C GLN A 90 3.18 7.55 -1.09
N VAL A 91 2.85 8.81 -0.84
CA VAL A 91 3.70 9.76 -0.13
C VAL A 91 2.92 10.34 1.02
N ALA A 92 3.45 10.23 2.24
CA ALA A 92 2.85 10.77 3.45
C ALA A 92 3.82 11.73 4.16
N TRP A 93 3.30 12.85 4.62
CA TRP A 93 3.97 13.81 5.49
C TRP A 93 3.46 13.58 6.90
N GLN A 94 4.32 13.05 7.77
CA GLN A 94 3.98 12.65 9.12
C GLN A 94 4.71 13.53 10.12
N TYR A 95 3.99 14.12 11.06
CA TYR A 95 4.54 14.86 12.18
C TYR A 95 4.82 13.93 13.35
N HIS A 96 5.98 14.10 13.96
CA HIS A 96 6.44 13.33 15.11
C HIS A 96 5.96 13.97 16.42
N PHE A 97 5.00 13.32 17.11
CA PHE A 97 4.33 13.87 18.29
C PHE A 97 5.04 13.55 19.61
N LEU A 98 5.58 12.35 19.74
CA LEU A 98 6.25 11.88 20.93
C LEU A 98 7.76 11.88 20.71
N SER A 99 8.38 13.00 20.99
CA SER A 99 9.83 13.16 21.06
C SER A 99 10.19 13.73 22.44
N GLY A 100 11.19 13.16 23.10
CA GLY A 100 11.76 13.80 24.29
C GLY A 100 12.28 15.22 23.97
N LYS A 101 12.54 16.02 24.99
CA LYS A 101 13.18 17.33 24.83
C LYS A 101 14.60 17.11 24.31
N GLY A 102 14.82 17.32 23.01
CA GLY A 102 16.11 17.14 22.35
C GLY A 102 15.96 16.67 20.90
N GLU A 103 17.02 16.74 20.13
CA GLU A 103 17.07 16.36 18.71
C GLU A 103 16.95 14.85 18.47
N GLU A 104 17.12 14.03 19.52
CA GLU A 104 16.97 12.58 19.50
C GLU A 104 15.64 12.13 20.12
N PRO A 105 14.92 11.13 19.52
CA PRO A 105 13.74 10.54 20.13
C PRO A 105 14.14 9.73 21.37
N SER A 106 14.04 10.33 22.54
CA SER A 106 14.56 9.80 23.80
C SER A 106 13.59 8.89 24.57
N GLY A 107 12.62 8.29 23.89
CA GLY A 107 11.66 7.37 24.51
C GLY A 107 11.49 6.06 23.74
N PRO A 108 11.01 4.98 24.40
CA PRO A 108 10.76 3.71 23.75
C PRO A 108 9.59 3.77 22.74
N TRP A 109 8.77 4.81 22.81
CA TRP A 109 7.60 5.02 21.97
C TRP A 109 7.78 6.23 21.05
N GLN A 110 7.41 6.04 19.79
CA GLN A 110 7.34 7.11 18.79
C GLN A 110 5.94 7.08 18.15
N LEU A 111 5.33 8.24 18.03
CA LEU A 111 4.03 8.42 17.37
C LEU A 111 4.18 9.42 16.25
N ASN A 112 3.84 9.00 15.03
CA ASN A 112 3.81 9.84 13.85
C ASN A 112 2.39 9.83 13.28
N ALA A 113 1.88 10.98 12.88
CA ALA A 113 0.62 11.07 12.16
C ALA A 113 0.64 12.25 11.19
N GLY A 114 -0.12 12.13 10.12
CA GLY A 114 -0.20 13.16 9.11
C GLY A 114 -1.09 12.82 7.95
N LEU A 115 -0.88 13.52 6.85
CA LEU A 115 -1.64 13.38 5.62
C LEU A 115 -0.71 12.99 4.47
N GLY A 116 -1.30 12.43 3.43
CA GLY A 116 -0.56 12.03 2.25
C GLY A 116 -1.42 11.93 1.00
N VAL A 117 -0.78 11.53 -0.07
CA VAL A 117 -1.40 11.21 -1.35
C VAL A 117 -1.07 9.78 -1.70
N GLN A 118 -2.04 9.06 -2.22
CA GLN A 118 -1.95 7.65 -2.58
C GLN A 118 -2.49 7.47 -4.00
N THR A 119 -1.74 6.74 -4.82
CA THR A 119 -2.21 6.28 -6.14
C THR A 119 -2.23 4.77 -6.14
N ARG A 120 -3.30 4.21 -6.70
CA ARG A 120 -3.43 2.79 -6.94
C ARG A 120 -3.83 2.54 -8.38
N LEU A 121 -3.08 1.67 -9.04
CA LEU A 121 -3.34 1.21 -10.39
C LEU A 121 -3.34 -0.32 -10.40
N GLY A 122 -4.18 -0.93 -11.25
CA GLY A 122 -4.20 -2.38 -11.34
C GLY A 122 -5.30 -2.90 -12.25
N PHE A 123 -5.38 -4.23 -12.25
CA PHE A 123 -6.39 -4.95 -13.02
C PHE A 123 -6.75 -6.27 -12.33
N VAL A 124 -7.94 -6.75 -12.65
CA VAL A 124 -8.38 -8.12 -12.39
C VAL A 124 -8.86 -8.71 -13.71
N TYR A 125 -8.23 -9.77 -14.17
CA TYR A 125 -8.56 -10.49 -15.39
C TYR A 125 -9.22 -11.82 -15.04
N ASN A 126 -10.40 -12.12 -15.64
CA ASN A 126 -11.11 -13.38 -15.47
C ASN A 126 -10.89 -14.28 -16.67
N THR A 127 -10.39 -15.50 -16.44
CA THR A 127 -10.07 -16.45 -17.52
C THR A 127 -11.29 -17.11 -18.15
N LEU A 128 -12.50 -16.89 -17.61
CA LEU A 128 -13.74 -17.42 -18.18
C LEU A 128 -13.99 -16.92 -19.62
N GLY A 129 -13.38 -15.79 -19.98
CA GLY A 129 -13.62 -15.13 -21.24
C GLY A 129 -14.92 -14.31 -21.25
N GLY A 130 -15.28 -13.76 -22.37
CA GLY A 130 -16.44 -12.88 -22.55
C GLY A 130 -16.03 -11.54 -23.14
N ASN A 131 -17.00 -10.66 -23.35
CA ASN A 131 -16.74 -9.36 -23.99
C ASN A 131 -15.85 -8.44 -23.15
N ASN A 132 -15.86 -8.60 -21.83
CA ASN A 132 -15.09 -7.75 -20.88
C ASN A 132 -14.42 -8.61 -19.81
N PRO A 133 -13.33 -9.35 -20.15
CA PRO A 133 -12.68 -10.24 -19.20
C PRO A 133 -11.84 -9.51 -18.16
N THR A 134 -11.61 -8.20 -18.30
CA THR A 134 -10.73 -7.40 -17.45
C THR A 134 -11.51 -6.30 -16.74
N SER A 135 -11.21 -6.09 -15.47
CA SER A 135 -11.66 -4.93 -14.70
C SER A 135 -10.45 -4.10 -14.28
N ALA A 136 -10.35 -2.88 -14.83
CA ALA A 136 -9.29 -1.94 -14.48
C ALA A 136 -9.56 -1.29 -13.13
N ARG A 137 -8.50 -1.01 -12.41
CA ARG A 137 -8.51 -0.31 -11.12
C ARG A 137 -7.61 0.90 -11.21
N ALA A 138 -8.16 2.08 -10.99
CA ALA A 138 -7.38 3.31 -10.85
C ALA A 138 -8.01 4.16 -9.76
N ALA A 139 -7.18 4.64 -8.84
CA ALA A 139 -7.62 5.55 -7.79
C ALA A 139 -6.49 6.52 -7.40
N LEU A 140 -6.88 7.74 -7.06
CA LEU A 140 -6.01 8.78 -6.51
C LEU A 140 -6.69 9.34 -5.25
N ASN A 141 -6.05 9.20 -4.10
CA ASN A 141 -6.66 9.51 -2.80
C ASN A 141 -5.79 10.46 -1.99
N ILE A 142 -6.46 11.28 -1.18
CA ILE A 142 -5.86 11.94 -0.01
C ILE A 142 -6.07 10.99 1.17
N ILE A 143 -4.99 10.72 1.92
CA ILE A 143 -4.99 9.74 3.01
C ILE A 143 -4.66 10.40 4.35
N ALA A 144 -5.22 9.84 5.42
CA ALA A 144 -4.66 9.94 6.76
C ALA A 144 -3.66 8.80 6.95
N SER A 145 -2.48 9.11 7.48
CA SER A 145 -1.41 8.16 7.75
C SER A 145 -0.97 8.29 9.20
N GLY A 146 -0.90 7.16 9.90
CA GLY A 146 -0.47 7.10 11.29
C GLY A 146 0.51 5.95 11.50
N GLN A 147 1.48 6.17 12.40
CA GLN A 147 2.50 5.18 12.72
C GLN A 147 2.82 5.24 14.22
N VAL A 148 2.83 4.07 14.84
CA VAL A 148 3.32 3.88 16.22
C VAL A 148 4.51 2.94 16.18
N ARG A 149 5.63 3.35 16.75
CA ARG A 149 6.85 2.54 16.86
C ARG A 149 7.22 2.38 18.31
N ARG A 150 7.59 1.16 18.70
CA ARG A 150 8.16 0.84 20.01
C ARG A 150 9.51 0.18 19.84
N SER A 151 10.54 0.77 20.43
CA SER A 151 11.88 0.18 20.53
C SER A 151 12.02 -0.55 21.87
N PHE A 152 12.65 -1.73 21.85
CA PHE A 152 12.89 -2.56 23.03
C PHE A 152 14.11 -3.47 22.80
N GLU A 153 14.63 -4.00 23.88
CA GLU A 153 15.72 -4.97 23.86
C GLU A 153 15.18 -6.36 24.19
N LEU A 154 15.58 -7.35 23.42
CA LEU A 154 15.26 -8.75 23.66
C LEU A 154 16.48 -9.62 23.33
N TRP A 155 16.89 -10.51 24.25
CA TRP A 155 18.10 -11.34 24.12
C TRP A 155 19.36 -10.52 23.80
N HIS A 156 19.54 -9.39 24.47
CA HIS A 156 20.66 -8.45 24.25
C HIS A 156 20.77 -7.90 22.81
N LYS A 157 19.68 -7.94 22.06
CA LYS A 157 19.61 -7.34 20.74
C LYS A 157 18.53 -6.26 20.68
N PRO A 158 18.76 -5.15 19.99
CA PRO A 158 17.76 -4.12 19.81
C PRO A 158 16.72 -4.54 18.78
N PHE A 159 15.46 -4.43 19.16
CA PHE A 159 14.28 -4.65 18.33
C PHE A 159 13.44 -3.38 18.22
N ALA A 160 12.67 -3.27 17.15
CA ALA A 160 11.63 -2.25 17.01
C ALA A 160 10.38 -2.87 16.38
N ALA A 161 9.25 -2.72 17.03
CA ALA A 161 7.94 -3.05 16.48
C ALA A 161 7.28 -1.76 15.97
N THR A 162 6.74 -1.79 14.75
CA THR A 162 6.08 -0.63 14.13
C THR A 162 4.73 -1.06 13.57
N LEU A 163 3.67 -0.36 13.96
CA LEU A 163 2.35 -0.45 13.36
C LEU A 163 2.08 0.83 12.58
N GLN A 164 1.83 0.70 11.28
CA GLN A 164 1.40 1.78 10.41
C GLN A 164 -0.02 1.50 9.92
N ALA A 165 -0.85 2.54 9.86
CA ALA A 165 -2.18 2.50 9.29
C ALA A 165 -2.38 3.70 8.36
N ASP A 166 -2.86 3.43 7.13
CA ASP A 166 -3.14 4.43 6.12
C ASP A 166 -4.59 4.25 5.65
N VAL A 167 -5.39 5.33 5.73
CA VAL A 167 -6.82 5.32 5.40
C VAL A 167 -7.13 6.48 4.46
N PRO A 168 -7.64 6.23 3.24
CA PRO A 168 -8.14 7.25 2.36
C PRO A 168 -9.32 8.01 2.97
N LEU A 169 -9.25 9.33 2.92
CA LEU A 169 -10.29 10.24 3.40
C LEU A 169 -11.24 10.65 2.27
N THR A 170 -10.67 10.95 1.10
CA THR A 170 -11.39 11.29 -0.13
C THR A 170 -10.50 11.06 -1.34
N GLY A 171 -11.10 10.96 -2.51
CA GLY A 171 -10.32 10.78 -3.73
C GLY A 171 -11.16 10.62 -4.99
N LEU A 172 -10.49 10.25 -6.05
CA LEU A 172 -11.06 9.93 -7.35
C LEU A 172 -10.82 8.45 -7.65
N MET A 173 -11.81 7.78 -8.19
CA MET A 173 -11.72 6.39 -8.59
C MET A 173 -12.34 6.22 -9.98
N PHE A 174 -11.68 5.42 -10.82
CA PHE A 174 -12.25 4.95 -12.07
C PHE A 174 -13.18 3.77 -11.81
N SER A 175 -14.39 3.82 -12.37
CA SER A 175 -15.37 2.73 -12.36
C SER A 175 -16.19 2.80 -13.64
N PRO A 176 -16.24 1.73 -14.44
CA PRO A 176 -17.22 1.64 -15.52
C PRO A 176 -18.65 1.65 -14.95
N ASP A 177 -19.64 1.96 -15.76
CA ASP A 177 -21.05 1.74 -15.43
C ASP A 177 -21.40 0.25 -15.53
N TYR A 178 -22.47 -0.15 -14.84
CA TYR A 178 -22.97 -1.52 -14.94
C TYR A 178 -23.33 -1.86 -16.38
N GLY A 179 -22.71 -2.91 -16.93
CA GLY A 179 -22.90 -3.35 -18.32
C GLY A 179 -22.11 -2.58 -19.38
N GLN A 180 -21.39 -1.51 -19.00
CA GLN A 180 -20.58 -0.72 -19.90
C GLN A 180 -19.28 -1.45 -20.25
N SER A 181 -18.95 -1.52 -21.54
CA SER A 181 -17.71 -2.13 -22.00
C SER A 181 -16.55 -1.12 -22.08
N TYR A 182 -15.32 -1.61 -21.99
CA TYR A 182 -14.14 -0.76 -22.21
C TYR A 182 -14.05 -0.22 -23.65
N TYR A 183 -14.62 -0.94 -24.62
CA TYR A 183 -14.73 -0.46 -25.98
C TYR A 183 -15.61 0.80 -26.06
N GLU A 184 -16.75 0.80 -25.38
CA GLU A 184 -17.63 1.99 -25.30
C GLU A 184 -16.94 3.17 -24.64
N ILE A 185 -16.16 2.93 -23.58
CA ILE A 185 -15.43 3.98 -22.85
C ILE A 185 -14.32 4.56 -23.74
N PHE A 186 -13.40 3.72 -24.23
CA PHE A 186 -12.15 4.18 -24.84
C PHE A 186 -12.21 4.36 -26.36
N SER A 187 -13.10 3.64 -27.06
CA SER A 187 -13.20 3.74 -28.51
C SER A 187 -14.38 4.59 -28.97
N LEU A 188 -15.51 4.55 -28.24
CA LEU A 188 -16.68 5.36 -28.58
C LEU A 188 -16.76 6.68 -27.79
N GLY A 189 -15.87 6.87 -26.79
CA GLY A 189 -15.82 8.09 -26.00
C GLY A 189 -16.95 8.24 -24.99
N HIS A 190 -17.62 7.16 -24.59
CA HIS A 190 -18.70 7.16 -23.61
C HIS A 190 -18.13 7.08 -22.18
N TYR A 191 -17.38 8.10 -21.77
CA TYR A 191 -16.68 8.13 -20.47
C TYR A 191 -17.34 9.04 -19.41
N SER A 192 -18.55 9.51 -19.64
CA SER A 192 -19.31 10.25 -18.62
C SER A 192 -19.55 9.37 -17.39
N HIS A 193 -19.31 9.92 -16.18
CA HIS A 193 -19.48 9.25 -14.89
C HIS A 193 -18.47 8.13 -14.55
N ASN A 194 -17.50 7.82 -15.41
CA ASN A 194 -16.48 6.81 -15.09
C ASN A 194 -15.46 7.26 -14.07
N VAL A 195 -15.32 8.56 -13.80
CA VAL A 195 -14.52 9.10 -12.71
C VAL A 195 -15.43 9.48 -11.56
N CYS A 196 -15.36 8.73 -10.48
CA CYS A 196 -16.20 8.90 -9.30
C CYS A 196 -15.42 9.56 -8.17
N VAL A 197 -16.02 10.57 -7.54
CA VAL A 197 -15.53 11.07 -6.24
C VAL A 197 -15.92 10.06 -5.17
N VAL A 198 -14.93 9.63 -4.38
CA VAL A 198 -15.09 8.62 -3.35
C VAL A 198 -14.68 9.14 -1.97
N ASN A 199 -15.29 8.53 -0.96
CA ASN A 199 -15.01 8.74 0.44
C ASN A 199 -15.10 7.37 1.17
N PRO A 200 -14.78 7.25 2.45
CA PRO A 200 -14.81 5.98 3.18
C PRO A 200 -16.16 5.26 3.18
N PHE A 201 -17.28 5.98 2.97
CA PHE A 201 -18.62 5.37 2.92
C PHE A 201 -18.95 4.74 1.56
N ARG A 202 -18.34 5.22 0.47
CA ARG A 202 -18.52 4.69 -0.89
C ARG A 202 -17.39 3.75 -1.30
N ALA A 203 -16.17 4.03 -0.84
CA ALA A 203 -14.98 3.24 -1.14
C ALA A 203 -14.11 3.13 0.11
N PHE A 204 -14.45 2.20 0.99
CA PHE A 204 -13.63 1.94 2.17
C PHE A 204 -12.30 1.29 1.75
N GLN A 205 -11.21 1.90 2.18
CA GLN A 205 -9.87 1.37 2.00
C GLN A 205 -9.09 1.53 3.31
N ALA A 206 -8.30 0.52 3.64
CA ALA A 206 -7.35 0.58 4.74
C ALA A 206 -6.12 -0.25 4.40
N ASN A 207 -4.95 0.29 4.67
CA ASN A 207 -3.68 -0.42 4.60
C ASN A 207 -3.07 -0.42 5.99
N MET A 208 -2.86 -1.60 6.56
CA MET A 208 -2.28 -1.78 7.89
C MET A 208 -1.02 -2.63 7.77
N LEU A 209 0.11 -2.10 8.21
CA LEU A 209 1.40 -2.78 8.16
C LEU A 209 2.01 -2.86 9.56
N LEU A 210 2.12 -4.07 10.08
CA LEU A 210 2.86 -4.38 11.30
C LEU A 210 4.23 -4.92 10.91
N THR A 211 5.30 -4.32 11.44
CA THR A 211 6.68 -4.80 11.21
C THR A 211 7.42 -5.01 12.52
N LEU A 212 8.32 -5.98 12.51
CA LEU A 212 9.28 -6.26 13.58
C LEU A 212 10.68 -6.22 12.99
N ASP A 213 11.48 -5.27 13.45
CA ASP A 213 12.87 -5.10 13.06
C ASP A 213 13.79 -5.70 14.11
N CYS A 214 14.73 -6.53 13.68
CA CYS A 214 15.84 -7.03 14.50
C CYS A 214 17.15 -6.46 13.96
N ARG A 215 17.88 -5.68 14.76
CA ARG A 215 19.15 -5.09 14.33
C ARG A 215 20.23 -6.15 14.23
N LEU A 216 20.77 -6.35 13.02
CA LEU A 216 21.84 -7.31 12.73
C LEU A 216 23.21 -6.64 12.76
N ARG A 217 23.30 -5.41 12.23
CA ARG A 217 24.54 -4.61 12.16
C ARG A 217 24.20 -3.14 12.42
N ALA A 218 25.22 -2.30 12.57
CA ALA A 218 25.04 -0.86 12.83
C ALA A 218 24.07 -0.16 11.87
N ARG A 219 24.06 -0.55 10.60
CA ARG A 219 23.24 0.06 9.53
C ARG A 219 22.22 -0.86 8.88
N THR A 220 22.03 -2.08 9.41
CA THR A 220 21.16 -3.06 8.77
C THR A 220 20.34 -3.82 9.80
N SER A 221 19.03 -3.89 9.58
CA SER A 221 18.09 -4.71 10.35
C SER A 221 17.39 -5.71 9.43
N LEU A 222 17.11 -6.90 9.95
CA LEU A 222 16.14 -7.82 9.37
C LEU A 222 14.74 -7.31 9.74
N ARG A 223 13.83 -7.27 8.78
CA ARG A 223 12.43 -6.89 8.99
C ARG A 223 11.50 -8.03 8.65
N LEU A 224 10.64 -8.39 9.58
CA LEU A 224 9.48 -9.24 9.35
C LEU A 224 8.24 -8.36 9.31
N GLY A 225 7.28 -8.66 8.45
CA GLY A 225 6.06 -7.88 8.30
C GLY A 225 4.82 -8.72 8.13
N CYS A 226 3.71 -8.19 8.64
CA CYS A 226 2.36 -8.66 8.37
C CYS A 226 1.53 -7.46 7.90
N GLN A 227 0.93 -7.57 6.70
CA GLN A 227 0.17 -6.47 6.12
C GLN A 227 -1.24 -6.93 5.77
N GLY A 228 -2.23 -6.12 6.14
CA GLY A 228 -3.62 -6.22 5.70
C GLY A 228 -3.95 -5.06 4.77
N GLN A 229 -4.42 -5.38 3.56
CA GLN A 229 -4.98 -4.40 2.62
C GLN A 229 -6.45 -4.72 2.40
N PHE A 230 -7.31 -3.79 2.75
CA PHE A 230 -8.76 -3.90 2.64
C PHE A 230 -9.26 -2.83 1.68
N MET A 231 -9.92 -3.24 0.61
CA MET A 231 -10.48 -2.34 -0.38
C MET A 231 -11.85 -2.82 -0.77
N GLN A 232 -12.83 -1.96 -0.54
CA GLN A 232 -14.21 -2.16 -0.95
C GLN A 232 -14.69 -0.91 -1.66
N SER A 233 -15.44 -1.06 -2.73
CA SER A 233 -16.11 0.07 -3.36
C SER A 233 -17.50 -0.28 -3.85
N ARG A 234 -18.35 0.76 -3.86
CA ARG A 234 -19.66 0.74 -4.48
C ARG A 234 -19.80 1.99 -5.34
N ALA A 235 -19.68 1.85 -6.65
CA ALA A 235 -19.80 2.93 -7.61
C ALA A 235 -20.48 2.44 -8.89
N ASN A 236 -21.26 3.27 -9.54
CA ASN A 236 -21.90 3.01 -10.83
C ASN A 236 -22.64 1.67 -10.92
N GLY A 237 -23.37 1.30 -9.84
CA GLY A 237 -24.06 0.00 -9.75
C GLY A 237 -23.15 -1.21 -9.51
N LEU A 238 -21.83 -1.03 -9.51
CA LEU A 238 -20.84 -2.09 -9.30
C LEU A 238 -20.37 -2.15 -7.86
N LYS A 239 -20.03 -3.37 -7.42
CA LYS A 239 -19.41 -3.64 -6.13
C LYS A 239 -18.08 -4.35 -6.36
N THR A 240 -17.03 -3.86 -5.71
CA THR A 240 -15.72 -4.50 -5.74
C THR A 240 -15.19 -4.71 -4.33
N GLN A 241 -14.46 -5.79 -4.15
CA GLN A 241 -13.80 -6.14 -2.89
C GLN A 241 -12.47 -6.82 -3.23
N ASP A 242 -11.38 -6.26 -2.75
CA ASP A 242 -10.03 -6.80 -2.90
C ASP A 242 -9.38 -6.81 -1.52
N PHE A 243 -9.17 -7.98 -0.92
CA PHE A 243 -8.51 -8.17 0.35
C PHE A 243 -7.23 -8.94 0.16
N TYR A 244 -6.13 -8.41 0.69
CA TYR A 244 -4.82 -9.02 0.68
C TYR A 244 -4.30 -9.10 2.12
N HIS A 245 -3.87 -10.30 2.52
CA HIS A 245 -3.13 -10.53 3.75
C HIS A 245 -1.74 -11.01 3.38
N ASN A 246 -0.73 -10.19 3.66
CA ASN A 246 0.64 -10.41 3.21
C ASN A 246 1.53 -10.76 4.41
N LEU A 247 2.34 -11.81 4.26
CA LEU A 247 3.47 -12.10 5.14
C LEU A 247 4.74 -11.70 4.41
N LEU A 248 5.56 -10.88 5.05
CA LEU A 248 6.68 -10.18 4.45
C LEU A 248 7.98 -10.45 5.20
N VAL A 249 9.07 -10.55 4.46
CA VAL A 249 10.43 -10.58 4.99
C VAL A 249 11.34 -9.68 4.15
N GLY A 250 12.24 -8.98 4.78
CA GLY A 250 13.16 -8.08 4.09
C GLY A 250 14.18 -7.44 5.00
N PHE A 251 14.81 -6.40 4.48
CA PHE A 251 15.87 -5.70 5.20
C PHE A 251 15.58 -4.21 5.27
N VAL A 252 16.03 -3.62 6.36
CA VAL A 252 16.04 -2.16 6.57
C VAL A 252 17.49 -1.70 6.57
N ARG A 253 17.75 -0.62 5.84
CA ARG A 253 19.01 0.09 5.85
C ARG A 253 18.82 1.44 6.53
N HIS A 254 19.68 1.74 7.49
CA HIS A 254 19.73 3.00 8.23
C HIS A 254 20.95 3.81 7.77
N TRP A 255 20.78 5.14 7.64
CA TRP A 255 21.80 6.06 7.14
C TRP A 255 22.10 7.14 8.18
#